data_b7ecd78d10b62957f1bbf0d1ce7e9a52
#
_entry.id   b7ecd78d10b62957f1bbf0d1ce7e9a52
#
_cell.length_a   1.000
_cell.length_b   1.000
_cell.length_c   1.000
_cell.angle_alpha   90.00
_cell.angle_beta   90.00
_cell.angle_gamma   90.00
#
_symmetry.space_group_name_H-M   'P 1'
#
loop_
_entity.id
_entity.type
_entity.pdbx_description
1 polymer ?
#
loop_
_entity_poly.entity_id
_entity_poly.type
_entity_poly.pdbx_seq_one_letter_code
_entity_poly.pdbx_strand_id
1 'polypeptide(L)'
;MKLMVIILNKLDALEYLLEGLSAAGIGGATIIESSGMAMTLSKLDSSFVSASIRAMFSSSGNEDNRTIISVIRNDQLEVARKVIYSTVGDLSMPNTGVLFTLPIDFAEGIRKNRGSIMNQEQSNEAKEQGQFTKN
;
A
#
# COMPACT_ATOMS: atom_id res chain seq x y z
N MET A 1 -13.01 7.23 6.04
CA MET A 1 -11.87 6.28 6.04
C MET A 1 -12.06 5.23 4.97
N LYS A 2 -10.98 4.70 4.47
CA LYS A 2 -10.96 3.64 3.46
C LYS A 2 -10.01 2.53 3.88
N LEU A 3 -10.38 1.29 3.55
CA LEU A 3 -9.44 0.18 3.52
C LEU A 3 -8.73 0.21 2.17
N MET A 4 -7.45 0.48 2.17
CA MET A 4 -6.61 0.39 0.97
C MET A 4 -5.98 -0.99 0.92
N VAL A 5 -6.12 -1.66 -0.20
CA VAL A 5 -5.52 -2.96 -0.47
C VAL A 5 -4.64 -2.85 -1.70
N ILE A 6 -3.39 -3.24 -1.54
CA ILE A 6 -2.41 -3.32 -2.62
C ILE A 6 -1.98 -4.78 -2.73
N ILE A 7 -2.19 -5.38 -3.89
CA ILE A 7 -1.63 -6.69 -4.21
C ILE A 7 -0.41 -6.44 -5.08
N LEU A 8 0.78 -6.57 -4.51
CA LEU A 8 2.04 -6.24 -5.16
C LEU A 8 2.69 -7.48 -5.76
N ASN A 9 2.83 -7.49 -7.08
CA ASN A 9 3.55 -8.54 -7.82
C ASN A 9 5.03 -8.19 -8.00
N LYS A 10 5.34 -6.90 -8.11
CA LYS A 10 6.71 -6.39 -8.25
C LYS A 10 7.39 -6.34 -6.88
N LEU A 11 7.91 -7.46 -6.39
CA LEU A 11 8.43 -7.59 -5.01
C LEU A 11 9.67 -6.77 -4.73
N ASP A 12 10.50 -6.50 -5.74
CA ASP A 12 11.67 -5.62 -5.62
C ASP A 12 11.31 -4.15 -5.29
N ALA A 13 10.07 -3.76 -5.52
CA ALA A 13 9.56 -2.43 -5.15
C ALA A 13 9.01 -2.35 -3.71
N LEU A 14 8.90 -3.47 -2.98
CA LEU A 14 8.21 -3.52 -1.70
C LEU A 14 8.78 -2.54 -0.66
N GLU A 15 10.09 -2.56 -0.46
CA GLU A 15 10.76 -1.69 0.52
C GLU A 15 10.56 -0.21 0.17
N TYR A 16 10.79 0.16 -1.08
CA TYR A 16 10.59 1.53 -1.56
C TYR A 16 9.14 2.00 -1.42
N LEU A 17 8.18 1.10 -1.69
CA LEU A 17 6.77 1.38 -1.51
C LEU A 17 6.43 1.66 -0.04
N LEU A 18 6.89 0.82 0.87
CA LEU A 18 6.64 0.97 2.30
C LEU A 18 7.29 2.23 2.87
N GLU A 19 8.54 2.51 2.48
CA GLU A 19 9.23 3.75 2.85
C GLU A 19 8.49 4.99 2.34
N GLY A 20 8.06 4.97 1.07
CA GLY A 20 7.31 6.07 0.47
C GLY A 20 5.96 6.30 1.13
N LEU A 21 5.21 5.25 1.43
CA LEU A 21 3.94 5.34 2.15
C LEU A 21 4.14 5.90 3.56
N SER A 22 5.15 5.43 4.27
CA SER A 22 5.50 5.92 5.60
C SER A 22 5.86 7.41 5.58
N ALA A 23 6.69 7.83 4.64
CA ALA A 23 7.06 9.23 4.44
C ALA A 23 5.85 10.12 4.08
N ALA A 24 4.86 9.56 3.40
CA ALA A 24 3.60 10.22 3.08
C ALA A 24 2.58 10.25 4.23
N GLY A 25 2.97 9.77 5.42
CA GLY A 25 2.10 9.74 6.60
C GLY A 25 1.18 8.52 6.69
N ILE A 26 1.39 7.50 5.87
CA ILE A 26 0.67 6.23 5.90
C ILE A 26 1.58 5.21 6.58
N GLY A 27 1.61 5.22 7.92
CA GLY A 27 2.55 4.42 8.70
C GLY A 27 2.02 3.09 9.22
N GLY A 28 0.74 2.80 9.02
CA GLY A 28 0.12 1.56 9.48
C GLY A 28 -0.30 0.67 8.32
N ALA A 29 0.41 -0.44 8.13
CA ALA A 29 0.04 -1.45 7.15
C ALA A 29 0.28 -2.85 7.67
N THR A 30 -0.54 -3.79 7.23
CA THR A 30 -0.34 -5.22 7.43
C THR A 30 0.10 -5.83 6.11
N ILE A 31 1.17 -6.60 6.13
CA ILE A 31 1.73 -7.24 4.94
C ILE A 31 1.50 -8.74 5.07
N ILE A 32 0.88 -9.31 4.06
CA ILE A 32 0.55 -10.74 4.00
C ILE A 32 1.29 -11.35 2.82
N GLU A 33 1.97 -12.44 3.05
CA GLU A 33 2.48 -13.29 1.97
C GLU A 33 1.31 -13.96 1.28
N SER A 34 1.20 -13.78 -0.01
CA SER A 34 0.06 -14.25 -0.78
C SER A 34 0.49 -14.80 -2.14
N SER A 35 -0.39 -15.59 -2.76
CA SER A 35 -0.16 -16.20 -4.06
C SER A 35 -1.31 -15.89 -5.00
N GLY A 36 -0.97 -15.55 -6.25
CA GLY A 36 -1.96 -15.36 -7.29
C GLY A 36 -2.48 -16.69 -7.85
N MET A 37 -3.62 -16.64 -8.52
CA MET A 37 -4.22 -17.80 -9.17
C MET A 37 -3.29 -18.43 -10.21
N ALA A 38 -2.60 -17.62 -11.00
CA ALA A 38 -1.66 -18.09 -12.02
C ALA A 38 -0.51 -18.90 -11.42
N MET A 39 0.08 -18.40 -10.32
CA MET A 39 1.14 -19.08 -9.59
C MET A 39 0.64 -20.40 -9.00
N THR A 40 -0.52 -20.39 -8.38
CA THR A 40 -1.16 -21.56 -7.78
C THR A 40 -1.44 -22.62 -8.83
N LEU A 41 -2.00 -22.24 -9.98
CA LEU A 41 -2.26 -23.16 -11.09
C LEU A 41 -0.98 -23.75 -11.70
N SER A 42 0.10 -22.98 -11.75
CA SER A 42 1.39 -23.46 -12.27
C SER A 42 2.03 -24.54 -11.40
N LYS A 43 1.75 -24.51 -10.09
CA LYS A 43 2.22 -25.51 -9.12
C LYS A 43 1.36 -26.80 -9.09
N LEU A 44 0.13 -26.70 -9.59
CA LEU A 44 -0.74 -27.87 -9.66
C LEU A 44 -0.29 -28.79 -10.81
N ASP A 45 0.18 -29.95 -10.46
CA ASP A 45 0.56 -31.03 -11.40
C ASP A 45 -0.69 -31.75 -11.91
N SER A 46 -1.63 -30.99 -12.47
CA SER A 46 -2.90 -31.52 -12.93
C SER A 46 -2.94 -31.61 -14.44
N SER A 47 -3.30 -32.79 -14.93
CA SER A 47 -3.63 -33.07 -16.33
C SER A 47 -4.79 -32.22 -16.87
N PHE A 48 -5.45 -31.44 -16.00
CA PHE A 48 -6.56 -30.54 -16.34
C PHE A 48 -6.12 -29.17 -16.83
N VAL A 49 -4.85 -28.77 -16.59
CA VAL A 49 -4.32 -27.50 -17.08
C VAL A 49 -3.60 -27.76 -18.40
N SER A 50 -4.18 -27.29 -19.49
CA SER A 50 -3.58 -27.45 -20.82
C SER A 50 -2.20 -26.79 -20.89
N ALA A 51 -1.29 -27.33 -21.70
CA ALA A 51 0.04 -26.75 -21.93
C ALA A 51 -0.01 -25.29 -22.38
N SER A 52 -1.08 -24.89 -23.08
CA SER A 52 -1.33 -23.51 -23.50
C SER A 52 -1.57 -22.57 -22.32
N ILE A 53 -2.35 -23.03 -21.33
CA ILE A 53 -2.61 -22.25 -20.10
C ILE A 53 -1.33 -22.15 -19.27
N ARG A 54 -0.55 -23.23 -19.13
CA ARG A 54 0.76 -23.17 -18.47
C ARG A 54 1.72 -22.20 -19.16
N ALA A 55 1.77 -22.19 -20.48
CA ALA A 55 2.62 -21.27 -21.24
C ALA A 55 2.22 -19.80 -21.03
N MET A 56 0.94 -19.49 -20.92
CA MET A 56 0.46 -18.15 -20.62
C MET A 56 0.86 -17.66 -19.21
N PHE A 57 0.97 -18.57 -18.27
CA PHE A 57 1.31 -18.23 -16.86
C PHE A 57 2.81 -18.34 -16.56
N SER A 58 3.58 -19.10 -17.31
CA SER A 58 5.03 -19.23 -17.10
C SER A 58 5.82 -17.98 -17.54
N SER A 59 5.22 -17.09 -18.29
CA SER A 59 5.81 -15.77 -18.63
C SER A 59 5.62 -14.73 -17.54
N SER A 60 4.70 -14.95 -16.61
CA SER A 60 4.51 -14.11 -15.43
C SER A 60 5.40 -14.65 -14.34
N GLY A 61 6.48 -13.96 -14.00
CA GLY A 61 7.52 -14.41 -13.09
C GLY A 61 7.05 -15.30 -11.92
N ASN A 62 7.85 -16.26 -11.56
CA ASN A 62 7.57 -17.34 -10.60
C ASN A 62 7.54 -16.87 -9.13
N GLU A 63 7.18 -15.63 -8.86
CA GLU A 63 7.22 -15.08 -7.52
C GLU A 63 5.83 -14.95 -6.91
N ASP A 64 5.73 -15.30 -5.63
CA ASP A 64 4.56 -14.97 -4.81
C ASP A 64 4.38 -13.45 -4.75
N ASN A 65 3.16 -13.00 -4.52
CA ASN A 65 2.88 -11.59 -4.33
C ASN A 65 2.81 -11.21 -2.84
N ARG A 66 2.65 -9.93 -2.55
CA ARG A 66 2.39 -9.42 -1.20
C ARG A 66 1.10 -8.63 -1.21
N THR A 67 0.22 -8.96 -0.28
CA THR A 67 -1.01 -8.20 -0.04
C THR A 67 -0.76 -7.22 1.11
N ILE A 68 -0.86 -5.94 0.83
CA ILE A 68 -0.65 -4.86 1.79
C ILE A 68 -2.01 -4.26 2.09
N ILE A 69 -2.39 -4.26 3.37
CA ILE A 69 -3.67 -3.75 3.85
C ILE A 69 -3.39 -2.57 4.78
N SER A 70 -4.01 -1.44 4.51
CA SER A 70 -3.87 -0.24 5.33
C SER A 70 -5.19 0.51 5.45
N VAL A 71 -5.50 1.00 6.64
CA VAL A 71 -6.61 1.93 6.84
C VAL A 71 -6.09 3.34 6.65
N ILE A 72 -6.67 4.05 5.71
CA ILE A 72 -6.26 5.42 5.34
C ILE A 72 -7.43 6.39 5.44
N ARG A 73 -7.12 7.68 5.59
CA ARG A 73 -8.12 8.73 5.41
C ARG A 73 -8.43 8.91 3.92
N ASN A 74 -9.60 9.46 3.62
CA ASN A 74 -10.02 9.70 2.24
C ASN A 74 -9.04 10.64 1.49
N ASP A 75 -8.48 11.64 2.18
CA ASP A 75 -7.51 12.59 1.62
C ASP A 75 -6.12 11.99 1.35
N GLN A 76 -5.81 10.84 1.95
CA GLN A 76 -4.53 10.15 1.74
C GLN A 76 -4.48 9.29 0.47
N LEU A 77 -5.61 9.00 -0.14
CA LEU A 77 -5.66 8.11 -1.31
C LEU A 77 -4.81 8.64 -2.49
N GLU A 78 -4.94 9.92 -2.82
CA GLU A 78 -4.18 10.50 -3.93
C GLU A 78 -2.67 10.53 -3.66
N VAL A 79 -2.28 10.78 -2.43
CA VAL A 79 -0.87 10.71 -2.02
C VAL A 79 -0.35 9.28 -2.14
N ALA A 80 -1.11 8.29 -1.67
CA ALA A 80 -0.77 6.88 -1.80
C ALA A 80 -0.61 6.46 -3.27
N ARG A 81 -1.53 6.90 -4.14
CA ARG A 81 -1.44 6.62 -5.58
C ARG A 81 -0.15 7.18 -6.20
N LYS A 82 0.24 8.40 -5.83
CA LYS A 82 1.50 9.01 -6.30
C LYS A 82 2.73 8.22 -5.84
N VAL A 83 2.73 7.77 -4.59
CA VAL A 83 3.80 6.92 -4.06
C VAL A 83 3.88 5.59 -4.82
N ILE A 84 2.75 4.94 -5.04
CA ILE A 84 2.68 3.68 -5.80
C ILE A 84 3.22 3.89 -7.21
N TYR A 85 2.79 4.94 -7.90
CA TYR A 85 3.26 5.24 -9.25
C TYR A 85 4.78 5.48 -9.29
N SER A 86 5.34 6.18 -8.31
CA SER A 86 6.78 6.49 -8.26
C SER A 86 7.65 5.30 -7.88
N THR A 87 7.13 4.34 -7.13
CA THR A 87 7.89 3.19 -6.61
C THR A 87 7.65 1.90 -7.39
N VAL A 88 6.40 1.63 -7.72
CA VAL A 88 5.97 0.41 -8.44
C VAL A 88 5.87 0.67 -9.94
N GLY A 89 5.44 1.85 -10.32
CA GLY A 89 5.17 2.22 -11.71
C GLY A 89 3.69 2.22 -12.04
N ASP A 90 3.40 2.23 -13.34
CA ASP A 90 2.05 2.20 -13.87
C ASP A 90 1.42 0.81 -13.65
N LEU A 91 0.34 0.77 -12.87
CA LEU A 91 -0.37 -0.48 -12.54
C LEU A 91 -1.10 -1.11 -13.75
N SER A 92 -1.25 -0.39 -14.85
CA SER A 92 -1.75 -0.97 -16.10
C SER A 92 -0.73 -1.89 -16.79
N MET A 93 0.54 -1.79 -16.39
CA MET A 93 1.61 -2.64 -16.93
C MET A 93 1.61 -4.02 -16.27
N PRO A 94 2.01 -5.08 -17.01
CA PRO A 94 2.08 -6.44 -16.47
C PRO A 94 3.02 -6.54 -15.26
N ASN A 95 2.71 -7.47 -14.35
CA ASN A 95 3.55 -7.84 -13.20
C ASN A 95 3.89 -6.69 -12.24
N THR A 96 3.03 -5.70 -12.12
CA THR A 96 3.17 -4.57 -11.19
C THR A 96 2.37 -4.79 -9.92
N GLY A 97 1.07 -4.78 -10.01
CA GLY A 97 0.17 -4.97 -8.88
C GLY A 97 -1.24 -4.47 -9.17
N VAL A 98 -2.07 -4.58 -8.13
CA VAL A 98 -3.46 -4.09 -8.15
C VAL A 98 -3.67 -3.23 -6.91
N LEU A 99 -4.34 -2.10 -7.09
CA LEU A 99 -4.79 -1.22 -6.02
C LEU A 99 -6.32 -1.13 -6.06
N PHE A 100 -6.94 -1.33 -4.92
CA PHE A 100 -8.36 -1.01 -4.74
C PHE A 100 -8.64 -0.53 -3.31
N THR A 101 -9.76 0.12 -3.14
CA THR A 101 -10.20 0.61 -1.83
C THR A 101 -11.64 0.22 -1.56
N LEU A 102 -11.95 0.03 -0.28
CA LEU A 102 -13.31 -0.17 0.21
C LEU A 102 -13.63 0.90 1.26
N PRO A 103 -14.88 1.36 1.34
CA PRO A 103 -15.30 2.22 2.45
C PRO A 103 -15.28 1.43 3.76
N ILE A 104 -14.93 2.10 4.85
CA ILE A 104 -14.97 1.54 6.20
C ILE A 104 -15.97 2.34 7.02
N ASP A 105 -16.94 1.66 7.60
CA ASP A 105 -17.94 2.29 8.47
C ASP A 105 -17.37 2.60 9.86
N PHE A 106 -16.54 1.70 10.38
CA PHE A 106 -15.96 1.81 11.72
C PHE A 106 -14.56 1.21 11.76
N ALA A 107 -13.66 1.88 12.50
CA ALA A 107 -12.33 1.36 12.80
C ALA A 107 -11.88 1.86 14.18
N GLU A 108 -11.26 0.99 14.95
CA GLU A 108 -10.73 1.25 16.27
C GLU A 108 -9.29 0.74 16.38
N GLY A 109 -8.47 1.35 17.22
CA GLY A 109 -7.08 0.94 17.40
C GLY A 109 -6.12 1.45 16.33
N ILE A 110 -6.54 2.40 15.50
CA ILE A 110 -5.69 3.04 14.51
C ILE A 110 -4.83 4.10 15.19
N ARG A 111 -3.53 3.94 15.14
CA ARG A 111 -2.58 4.90 15.72
C ARG A 111 -2.51 6.16 14.84
N LYS A 112 -2.64 7.33 15.46
CA LYS A 112 -2.29 8.60 14.82
C LYS A 112 -0.79 8.63 14.59
N ASN A 113 -0.35 8.99 13.39
CA ASN A 113 1.07 9.15 13.10
C ASN A 113 1.70 10.20 14.02
N ARG A 114 2.84 9.86 14.64
CA ARG A 114 3.61 10.77 15.50
C ARG A 114 3.99 12.09 14.81
N GLY A 115 4.13 12.10 13.48
CA GLY A 115 4.37 13.31 12.69
C GLY A 115 3.24 14.34 12.73
N SER A 116 1.99 13.91 12.84
CA SER A 116 0.84 14.81 13.05
C SER A 116 0.84 15.47 14.43
N ILE A 117 1.36 14.78 15.43
CA ILE A 117 1.41 15.28 16.81
C ILE A 117 2.50 16.34 16.95
N MET A 118 3.68 16.13 16.36
CA MET A 118 4.77 17.11 16.37
C MET A 118 4.37 18.43 15.69
N ASN A 119 3.64 18.36 14.58
CA ASN A 119 3.16 19.56 13.90
C ASN A 119 2.07 20.32 14.69
N GLN A 120 1.28 19.61 15.51
CA GLN A 120 0.29 20.25 16.39
C GLN A 120 0.93 20.89 17.62
N GLU A 121 1.93 20.23 18.21
CA GLU A 121 2.67 20.79 19.34
C GLU A 121 3.45 22.05 18.91
N GLN A 122 4.17 22.01 17.81
CA GLN A 122 4.87 23.20 17.28
C GLN A 122 3.93 24.35 16.91
N SER A 123 2.73 24.03 16.39
CA SER A 123 1.76 25.08 16.08
C SER A 123 1.10 25.68 17.31
N ASN A 124 0.98 24.92 18.40
CA ASN A 124 0.46 25.40 19.67
C ASN A 124 1.50 26.24 20.43
N GLU A 125 2.75 25.79 20.46
CA GLU A 125 3.86 26.55 21.03
C GLU A 125 4.07 27.90 20.31
N ALA A 126 3.97 27.91 18.97
CA ALA A 126 4.07 29.13 18.21
C ALA A 126 2.90 30.10 18.48
N LYS A 127 1.70 29.61 18.78
CA LYS A 127 0.55 30.42 19.17
C LYS A 127 0.67 30.96 20.58
N GLU A 128 1.19 30.20 21.52
CA GLU A 128 1.45 30.65 22.89
C GLU A 128 2.54 31.71 22.95
N GLN A 129 3.63 31.54 22.21
CA GLN A 129 4.70 32.54 22.10
C GLN A 129 4.25 33.82 21.38
N GLY A 130 3.31 33.72 20.42
CA GLY A 130 2.73 34.85 19.73
C GLY A 130 1.79 35.69 20.61
N GLN A 131 1.21 35.14 21.68
CA GLN A 131 0.38 35.87 22.62
C GLN A 131 1.17 36.65 23.68
N PHE A 132 2.40 36.25 23.97
CA PHE A 132 3.28 36.94 24.94
C PHE A 132 3.96 38.21 24.40
N THR A 133 3.98 38.43 23.10
CA THR A 133 4.69 39.53 22.45
C THR A 133 3.78 40.73 22.09
N LYS A 134 2.51 40.73 22.51
CA LYS A 134 1.53 41.82 22.23
C LYS A 134 1.25 42.77 23.41
N ASN A 135 2.14 42.89 24.37
CA ASN A 135 2.08 43.90 25.41
C ASN A 135 3.20 44.89 25.28
#